data_42a2fee79a8f9f268b6def5b2277c3aa
#
_entry.id   42a2fee79a8f9f268b6def5b2277c3aa
#
_cell.length_a   1.000
_cell.length_b   1.000
_cell.length_c   1.000
_cell.angle_alpha   90.00
_cell.angle_beta   90.00
_cell.angle_gamma   90.00
#
_symmetry.space_group_name_H-M   'P 1'
#
loop_
_entity.id
_entity.type
_entity.pdbx_description
1 polymer ?
#
loop_
_entity_poly.entity_id
_entity_poly.type
_entity_poly.pdbx_seq_one_letter_code
_entity_poly.pdbx_strand_id
1 'polypeptide(L)'
;MRRLSCLAISLFVCGPLAAQEAENTSVGGYGEVHYTNRSGPNTPGTANVARFVVYLAHSFSERLAFRSELEVEDAKVEGGEAGGEVALEQIYLDYRVSPAFTLRAGLVLPPIGIVNEFHEPPTFNGVARPSFDREVIPTTWREIGVGAVGVLPGSSGLSYRVYLVNGLKASGFDAVAGIRGGRQEGKEASFANPSLTGRLEWARPGLRIGGSFWYGGSANQDPALGTGSFTNAVALVAADARYDLGPLMFRGVLANISIADADAINAAYGGQVGSRIAGGYVEGAYNVLSTVAPASAQQLNAFVRYENYNTQAGVRAGVTVDESLARRITTVGLSYKPVYNVVFKADYQLQRNKAGLGESEVASLGVGYHF
;
A
#
# COMPACT_ATOMS: atom_id res chain seq x y z
N MET A 1 -11.41 -49.27 51.81
CA MET A 1 -10.46 -49.49 50.72
C MET A 1 -10.48 -48.28 49.79
N ARG A 2 -9.59 -47.32 49.97
CA ARG A 2 -9.44 -46.13 49.14
C ARG A 2 -8.29 -46.38 48.15
N ARG A 3 -8.60 -46.33 46.85
CA ARG A 3 -7.57 -46.43 45.80
C ARG A 3 -7.00 -45.04 45.54
N LEU A 4 -5.70 -44.83 45.77
CA LEU A 4 -4.93 -43.70 45.32
C LEU A 4 -4.61 -43.90 43.83
N SER A 5 -5.04 -42.95 42.98
CA SER A 5 -4.58 -42.86 41.59
C SER A 5 -3.38 -41.90 41.53
N CYS A 6 -2.21 -42.43 41.21
CA CYS A 6 -1.01 -41.65 40.93
C CYS A 6 -1.16 -40.98 39.58
N LEU A 7 -1.15 -39.62 39.57
CA LEU A 7 -1.06 -38.80 38.37
C LEU A 7 0.42 -38.66 38.00
N ALA A 8 0.85 -39.28 36.90
CA ALA A 8 2.19 -39.11 36.36
C ALA A 8 2.28 -37.78 35.59
N ILE A 9 3.01 -36.80 36.13
CA ILE A 9 3.36 -35.56 35.46
C ILE A 9 4.58 -35.88 34.58
N SER A 10 4.39 -35.94 33.27
CA SER A 10 5.46 -36.01 32.28
C SER A 10 6.11 -34.63 32.14
N LEU A 11 7.29 -34.42 32.70
CA LEU A 11 8.15 -33.29 32.40
C LEU A 11 8.66 -33.44 30.95
N PHE A 12 8.19 -32.57 30.07
CA PHE A 12 8.85 -32.35 28.79
C PHE A 12 10.14 -31.57 29.04
N VAL A 13 11.28 -32.29 28.95
CA VAL A 13 12.59 -31.65 28.89
C VAL A 13 12.75 -31.05 27.49
N CYS A 14 12.55 -29.76 27.38
CA CYS A 14 12.89 -29.02 26.18
C CYS A 14 14.41 -28.87 26.11
N GLY A 15 15.04 -29.57 25.17
CA GLY A 15 16.50 -29.55 24.99
C GLY A 15 16.99 -28.20 24.38
N PRO A 16 18.31 -27.94 24.38
CA PRO A 16 18.91 -26.63 24.05
C PRO A 16 19.00 -26.32 22.56
N LEU A 17 18.06 -26.79 21.73
CA LEU A 17 18.05 -26.50 20.28
C LEU A 17 17.45 -25.10 19.90
N ALA A 18 16.79 -24.44 20.86
CA ALA A 18 16.10 -23.20 20.56
C ALA A 18 16.99 -21.90 20.53
N ALA A 19 18.19 -21.97 21.10
CA ALA A 19 19.02 -20.77 21.31
C ALA A 19 19.82 -20.33 20.07
N GLN A 20 20.11 -21.23 19.14
CA GLN A 20 20.93 -20.91 17.95
C GLN A 20 20.08 -20.45 16.76
N GLU A 21 18.79 -20.77 16.72
CA GLU A 21 17.86 -20.32 15.67
C GLU A 21 17.34 -18.89 15.89
N ALA A 22 17.39 -18.37 17.11
CA ALA A 22 16.90 -17.00 17.42
C ALA A 22 17.75 -15.90 16.80
N GLU A 23 19.05 -16.10 16.55
CA GLU A 23 19.93 -15.10 15.93
C GLU A 23 19.61 -14.83 14.46
N ASN A 24 18.99 -15.79 13.76
CA ASN A 24 18.65 -15.67 12.33
C ASN A 24 17.19 -15.28 12.06
N THR A 25 16.37 -15.14 13.11
CA THR A 25 14.96 -14.81 13.02
C THR A 25 14.70 -13.47 13.68
N SER A 26 14.02 -12.58 12.98
CA SER A 26 13.55 -11.30 13.54
C SER A 26 12.04 -11.19 13.44
N VAL A 27 11.45 -10.58 14.46
CA VAL A 27 10.04 -10.26 14.55
C VAL A 27 9.93 -8.75 14.75
N GLY A 28 9.00 -8.14 14.05
CA GLY A 28 8.66 -6.74 14.19
C GLY A 28 7.21 -6.54 13.78
N GLY A 29 6.75 -5.32 13.71
CA GLY A 29 5.39 -5.07 13.29
C GLY A 29 4.99 -3.63 13.48
N TYR A 30 3.74 -3.34 13.15
CA TYR A 30 3.14 -2.04 13.39
C TYR A 30 1.65 -2.15 13.66
N GLY A 31 1.07 -1.08 14.17
CA GLY A 31 -0.38 -0.98 14.32
C GLY A 31 -0.82 0.47 14.32
N GLU A 32 -2.11 0.66 14.07
CA GLU A 32 -2.73 1.97 14.11
C GLU A 32 -4.19 1.93 14.55
N VAL A 33 -4.57 2.95 15.32
CA VAL A 33 -5.94 3.18 15.77
C VAL A 33 -6.37 4.55 15.26
N HIS A 34 -7.55 4.61 14.65
CA HIS A 34 -8.12 5.83 14.11
C HIS A 34 -9.44 6.18 14.78
N TYR A 35 -9.68 7.47 14.97
CA TYR A 35 -11.00 8.04 15.17
C TYR A 35 -11.29 8.97 14.01
N THR A 36 -12.45 8.82 13.40
CA THR A 36 -12.87 9.61 12.23
C THR A 36 -14.28 10.13 12.44
N ASN A 37 -14.46 11.43 12.23
CA ASN A 37 -15.76 12.08 12.20
C ASN A 37 -15.95 12.77 10.86
N ARG A 38 -16.98 12.37 10.13
CA ARG A 38 -17.34 12.89 8.81
C ARG A 38 -18.55 13.80 8.93
N SER A 39 -18.51 14.97 8.28
CA SER A 39 -19.66 15.86 8.19
C SER A 39 -20.82 15.18 7.44
N GLY A 40 -22.03 15.40 7.92
CA GLY A 40 -23.27 14.89 7.33
C GLY A 40 -24.33 14.59 8.39
N PRO A 41 -25.62 14.57 8.01
CA PRO A 41 -26.67 14.22 8.94
C PRO A 41 -26.55 12.75 9.34
N ASN A 42 -26.68 12.49 10.65
CA ASN A 42 -26.66 11.13 11.23
C ASN A 42 -25.37 10.32 10.94
N THR A 43 -24.23 10.98 10.83
CA THR A 43 -22.91 10.34 10.69
C THR A 43 -22.17 10.39 12.02
N PRO A 44 -22.31 9.41 12.93
CA PRO A 44 -21.56 9.38 14.19
C PRO A 44 -20.06 9.20 13.90
N GLY A 45 -19.22 9.79 14.77
CA GLY A 45 -17.79 9.51 14.74
C GLY A 45 -17.52 8.04 15.05
N THR A 46 -16.57 7.44 14.36
CA THR A 46 -16.20 6.03 14.50
C THR A 46 -14.75 5.91 14.99
N ALA A 47 -14.52 4.99 15.91
CA ALA A 47 -13.17 4.57 16.31
C ALA A 47 -12.90 3.16 15.78
N ASN A 48 -11.70 2.95 15.25
CA ASN A 48 -11.33 1.68 14.66
C ASN A 48 -9.86 1.35 14.96
N VAL A 49 -9.58 0.09 15.32
CA VAL A 49 -8.24 -0.48 15.22
C VAL A 49 -8.03 -0.82 13.75
N ALA A 50 -7.49 0.14 12.99
CA ALA A 50 -7.46 0.03 11.54
C ALA A 50 -6.63 -1.16 11.06
N ARG A 51 -5.50 -1.43 11.77
CA ARG A 51 -4.68 -2.61 11.48
C ARG A 51 -3.73 -2.94 12.61
N PHE A 52 -3.37 -4.22 12.67
CA PHE A 52 -2.25 -4.75 13.42
C PHE A 52 -1.48 -5.72 12.53
N VAL A 53 -0.18 -5.48 12.37
CA VAL A 53 0.67 -6.19 11.43
C VAL A 53 1.87 -6.78 12.15
N VAL A 54 2.22 -8.01 11.81
CA VAL A 54 3.41 -8.70 12.29
C VAL A 54 4.32 -9.06 11.14
N TYR A 55 5.58 -8.64 11.23
CA TYR A 55 6.66 -9.06 10.36
C TYR A 55 7.38 -10.26 10.93
N LEU A 56 7.65 -11.24 10.09
CA LEU A 56 8.57 -12.33 10.40
C LEU A 56 9.61 -12.42 9.29
N ALA A 57 10.88 -12.34 9.67
CA ALA A 57 11.99 -12.57 8.76
C ALA A 57 12.93 -13.64 9.32
N HIS A 58 13.45 -14.50 8.42
CA HIS A 58 14.40 -15.53 8.77
C HIS A 58 15.51 -15.62 7.72
N SER A 59 16.77 -15.67 8.16
CA SER A 59 17.92 -15.89 7.31
C SER A 59 18.35 -17.34 7.35
N PHE A 60 18.07 -18.12 6.31
CA PHE A 60 18.52 -19.52 6.18
C PHE A 60 20.02 -19.61 5.95
N SER A 61 20.60 -18.57 5.33
CA SER A 61 22.04 -18.43 5.06
C SER A 61 22.38 -16.97 4.77
N GLU A 62 23.67 -16.68 4.54
CA GLU A 62 24.12 -15.35 4.11
C GLU A 62 23.46 -14.87 2.78
N ARG A 63 22.94 -15.80 1.99
CA ARG A 63 22.36 -15.52 0.66
C ARG A 63 20.87 -15.77 0.56
N LEU A 64 20.29 -16.60 1.41
CA LEU A 64 18.87 -16.98 1.35
C LEU A 64 18.14 -16.48 2.58
N ALA A 65 17.14 -15.64 2.38
CA ALA A 65 16.30 -15.08 3.42
C ALA A 65 14.81 -15.20 3.07
N PHE A 66 14.00 -15.42 4.09
CA PHE A 66 12.54 -15.38 4.06
C PHE A 66 12.06 -14.09 4.69
N ARG A 67 10.95 -13.53 4.14
CA ARG A 67 10.24 -12.41 4.75
C ARG A 67 8.75 -12.61 4.59
N SER A 68 8.00 -12.23 5.64
CA SER A 68 6.53 -12.22 5.59
C SER A 68 5.95 -11.08 6.39
N GLU A 69 4.73 -10.72 6.04
CA GLU A 69 3.93 -9.68 6.68
C GLU A 69 2.48 -10.18 6.79
N LEU A 70 2.02 -10.35 8.04
CA LEU A 70 0.67 -10.79 8.35
C LEU A 70 -0.11 -9.61 8.94
N GLU A 71 -1.21 -9.23 8.28
CA GLU A 71 -2.09 -8.14 8.68
C GLU A 71 -3.40 -8.67 9.26
N VAL A 72 -3.88 -8.00 10.30
CA VAL A 72 -5.26 -8.07 10.79
C VAL A 72 -5.87 -6.67 10.63
N GLU A 73 -6.83 -6.53 9.71
CA GLU A 73 -7.60 -5.30 9.52
C GLU A 73 -8.86 -5.28 10.38
N ASP A 74 -9.27 -4.08 10.81
CA ASP A 74 -10.52 -3.80 11.54
C ASP A 74 -10.73 -4.61 12.83
N ALA A 75 -9.64 -4.97 13.51
CA ALA A 75 -9.57 -5.61 14.84
C ALA A 75 -10.32 -6.95 14.99
N LYS A 76 -11.21 -7.31 14.07
CA LYS A 76 -12.11 -8.44 14.25
C LYS A 76 -12.31 -9.18 12.94
N VAL A 77 -12.00 -10.47 12.95
CA VAL A 77 -12.25 -11.37 11.83
C VAL A 77 -13.40 -12.31 12.22
N GLU A 78 -14.59 -12.03 11.73
CA GLU A 78 -15.73 -12.94 11.85
C GLU A 78 -16.29 -13.21 10.44
N GLY A 79 -16.79 -14.42 10.24
CA GLY A 79 -17.44 -14.80 8.99
C GLY A 79 -18.69 -13.93 8.75
N GLY A 80 -18.72 -13.21 7.63
CA GLY A 80 -19.83 -12.34 7.23
C GLY A 80 -19.35 -11.10 6.46
N GLU A 81 -20.30 -10.35 5.89
CA GLU A 81 -20.02 -9.22 4.98
C GLU A 81 -19.44 -7.96 5.66
N ALA A 82 -19.38 -7.90 6.99
CA ALA A 82 -18.96 -6.73 7.76
C ALA A 82 -17.79 -7.01 8.72
N GLY A 83 -17.03 -8.09 8.51
CA GLY A 83 -15.87 -8.43 9.34
C GLY A 83 -14.58 -7.80 8.81
N GLY A 84 -13.57 -7.67 9.67
CA GLY A 84 -12.21 -7.38 9.27
C GLY A 84 -11.57 -8.52 8.46
N GLU A 85 -10.34 -8.31 8.00
CA GLU A 85 -9.59 -9.27 7.19
C GLU A 85 -8.33 -9.74 7.93
N VAL A 86 -7.97 -11.02 7.76
CA VAL A 86 -6.61 -11.52 8.00
C VAL A 86 -5.98 -11.83 6.67
N ALA A 87 -4.89 -11.15 6.36
CA ALA A 87 -4.24 -11.27 5.08
C ALA A 87 -2.72 -11.39 5.21
N LEU A 88 -2.10 -12.15 4.32
CA LEU A 88 -0.67 -12.04 4.05
C LEU A 88 -0.48 -10.88 3.06
N GLU A 89 0.16 -9.79 3.50
CA GLU A 89 0.49 -8.69 2.60
C GLU A 89 1.73 -8.99 1.77
N GLN A 90 2.72 -9.66 2.37
CA GLN A 90 3.92 -10.13 1.70
C GLN A 90 4.32 -11.50 2.24
N ILE A 91 4.82 -12.35 1.37
CA ILE A 91 5.53 -13.57 1.74
C ILE A 91 6.45 -13.99 0.58
N TYR A 92 7.77 -13.92 0.77
CA TYR A 92 8.72 -14.19 -0.29
C TYR A 92 10.07 -14.70 0.22
N LEU A 93 10.82 -15.28 -0.71
CA LEU A 93 12.22 -15.63 -0.55
C LEU A 93 13.09 -14.70 -1.38
N ASP A 94 14.18 -14.24 -0.77
CA ASP A 94 15.27 -13.49 -1.40
C ASP A 94 16.50 -14.37 -1.52
N TYR A 95 17.02 -14.54 -2.74
CA TYR A 95 18.31 -15.16 -2.99
C TYR A 95 19.30 -14.12 -3.50
N ARG A 96 20.25 -13.73 -2.66
CA ARG A 96 21.28 -12.73 -2.98
C ARG A 96 22.39 -13.35 -3.79
N VAL A 97 22.44 -13.04 -5.09
CA VAL A 97 23.49 -13.46 -6.01
C VAL A 97 24.72 -12.55 -5.83
N SER A 98 24.49 -11.25 -5.71
CA SER A 98 25.48 -10.21 -5.46
C SER A 98 24.86 -9.01 -4.76
N PRO A 99 25.63 -8.03 -4.27
CA PRO A 99 25.06 -6.76 -3.75
C PRO A 99 24.18 -6.00 -4.76
N ALA A 100 24.47 -6.19 -6.04
CA ALA A 100 23.73 -5.54 -7.13
C ALA A 100 22.54 -6.35 -7.63
N PHE A 101 22.39 -7.62 -7.24
CA PHE A 101 21.39 -8.50 -7.81
C PHE A 101 20.90 -9.55 -6.80
N THR A 102 19.66 -9.43 -6.42
CA THR A 102 18.93 -10.39 -5.58
C THR A 102 17.71 -10.87 -6.36
N LEU A 103 17.55 -12.18 -6.47
CA LEU A 103 16.32 -12.80 -6.97
C LEU A 103 15.29 -12.83 -5.85
N ARG A 104 14.04 -12.48 -6.15
CA ARG A 104 12.91 -12.52 -5.23
C ARG A 104 11.78 -13.34 -5.84
N ALA A 105 11.14 -14.19 -5.06
CA ALA A 105 10.00 -15.00 -5.48
C ALA A 105 8.98 -15.14 -4.35
N GLY A 106 7.70 -14.96 -4.65
CA GLY A 106 6.58 -15.07 -3.71
C GLY A 106 5.49 -14.05 -3.94
N LEU A 107 4.75 -13.73 -2.89
CA LEU A 107 3.78 -12.64 -2.85
C LEU A 107 4.54 -11.34 -2.56
N VAL A 108 4.53 -10.41 -3.51
CA VAL A 108 5.31 -9.18 -3.47
C VAL A 108 4.40 -7.97 -3.67
N LEU A 109 4.83 -6.82 -3.16
CA LEU A 109 4.18 -5.54 -3.44
C LEU A 109 4.75 -4.96 -4.75
N PRO A 110 3.94 -4.72 -5.79
CA PRO A 110 4.36 -3.93 -6.94
C PRO A 110 4.95 -2.60 -6.50
N PRO A 111 6.16 -2.21 -6.98
CA PRO A 111 6.90 -1.08 -6.44
C PRO A 111 6.41 0.27 -7.02
N ILE A 112 5.11 0.56 -6.91
CA ILE A 112 4.47 1.71 -7.52
C ILE A 112 4.24 2.81 -6.49
N GLY A 113 4.68 4.04 -6.80
CA GLY A 113 4.53 5.20 -5.93
C GLY A 113 5.38 5.13 -4.66
N ILE A 114 5.01 5.94 -3.67
CA ILE A 114 5.74 6.08 -2.40
C ILE A 114 5.23 5.09 -1.34
N VAL A 115 3.90 4.86 -1.29
CA VAL A 115 3.22 4.27 -0.13
C VAL A 115 3.02 2.77 -0.28
N ASN A 116 2.98 2.21 -1.50
CA ASN A 116 2.66 0.79 -1.65
C ASN A 116 3.66 -0.15 -0.93
N GLU A 117 4.96 0.14 -1.01
CA GLU A 117 6.00 -0.66 -0.34
C GLU A 117 6.31 -0.20 1.10
N PHE A 118 5.97 1.07 1.46
CA PHE A 118 6.32 1.69 2.75
C PHE A 118 5.09 2.40 3.31
N HIS A 119 4.22 1.65 3.94
CA HIS A 119 2.90 2.11 4.34
C HIS A 119 2.65 2.07 5.85
N GLU A 120 3.69 1.87 6.64
CA GLU A 120 3.63 1.91 8.09
C GLU A 120 3.25 3.31 8.59
N PRO A 121 2.45 3.43 9.67
CA PRO A 121 1.90 4.71 10.12
C PRO A 121 2.93 5.83 10.36
N PRO A 122 4.14 5.57 10.88
CA PRO A 122 5.13 6.64 11.05
C PRO A 122 5.75 7.17 9.73
N THR A 123 5.47 6.56 8.57
CA THR A 123 6.08 6.94 7.29
C THR A 123 5.32 8.05 6.54
N PHE A 124 4.09 8.36 6.92
CA PHE A 124 3.24 9.40 6.32
C PHE A 124 2.57 10.28 7.38
N ASN A 125 2.22 11.54 7.03
CA ASN A 125 1.78 12.54 8.01
C ASN A 125 0.29 12.46 8.36
N GLY A 126 -0.62 12.19 7.42
CA GLY A 126 -2.06 12.10 7.68
C GLY A 126 -2.43 10.91 8.56
N VAL A 127 -3.60 10.94 9.17
CA VAL A 127 -4.16 9.80 9.92
C VAL A 127 -4.32 8.63 8.97
N ALA A 128 -4.97 8.84 7.83
CA ALA A 128 -5.03 7.87 6.74
C ALA A 128 -3.97 8.15 5.67
N ARG A 129 -3.64 7.11 4.89
CA ARG A 129 -2.86 7.23 3.65
C ARG A 129 -3.54 8.20 2.69
N PRO A 130 -2.81 8.88 1.76
CA PRO A 130 -3.43 9.69 0.72
C PRO A 130 -4.54 8.93 -0.02
N SER A 131 -5.66 9.59 -0.29
CA SER A 131 -6.76 8.98 -1.03
C SER A 131 -6.33 8.57 -2.44
N PHE A 132 -5.45 9.36 -3.06
CA PHE A 132 -4.83 9.04 -4.34
C PHE A 132 -4.07 7.70 -4.31
N ASP A 133 -3.27 7.43 -3.26
CA ASP A 133 -2.54 6.17 -3.10
C ASP A 133 -3.48 4.98 -2.83
N ARG A 134 -4.69 5.21 -2.35
CA ARG A 134 -5.68 4.17 -2.13
C ARG A 134 -6.52 3.88 -3.38
N GLU A 135 -6.94 4.92 -4.10
CA GLU A 135 -7.91 4.81 -5.19
C GLU A 135 -7.24 4.64 -6.56
N VAL A 136 -6.11 5.32 -6.80
CA VAL A 136 -5.40 5.29 -8.09
C VAL A 136 -4.24 4.31 -8.09
N ILE A 137 -3.37 4.36 -7.06
CA ILE A 137 -2.33 3.36 -6.84
C ILE A 137 -2.84 2.41 -5.75
N PRO A 138 -3.61 1.36 -6.05
CA PRO A 138 -4.43 0.68 -5.06
C PRO A 138 -3.59 -0.01 -3.96
N THR A 139 -2.96 0.80 -3.08
CA THR A 139 -2.23 0.30 -1.91
C THR A 139 -3.17 -0.52 -1.01
N THR A 140 -2.83 -1.53 -0.42
CA THR A 140 -1.74 -2.47 -0.36
C THR A 140 -1.78 -3.48 -1.51
N TRP A 141 -1.33 -3.07 -2.67
CA TRP A 141 -1.35 -3.94 -3.86
C TRP A 141 -0.28 -5.01 -3.72
N ARG A 142 -0.71 -6.25 -3.79
CA ARG A 142 0.13 -7.46 -3.66
C ARG A 142 -0.21 -8.47 -4.75
N GLU A 143 0.81 -9.08 -5.39
CA GLU A 143 0.64 -10.09 -6.43
C GLU A 143 1.74 -11.16 -6.33
N ILE A 144 1.45 -12.38 -6.78
CA ILE A 144 2.43 -13.46 -6.80
C ILE A 144 3.34 -13.30 -8.01
N GLY A 145 4.65 -13.46 -7.81
CA GLY A 145 5.58 -13.45 -8.92
C GLY A 145 7.03 -13.67 -8.54
N VAL A 146 7.86 -13.41 -9.52
CA VAL A 146 9.32 -13.53 -9.42
C VAL A 146 9.96 -12.28 -10.00
N GLY A 147 11.12 -11.92 -9.51
CA GLY A 147 11.81 -10.76 -10.04
C GLY A 147 13.20 -10.54 -9.48
N ALA A 148 13.72 -9.37 -9.73
CA ALA A 148 15.04 -8.96 -9.32
C ALA A 148 15.00 -7.59 -8.65
N VAL A 149 15.80 -7.45 -7.58
CA VAL A 149 16.01 -6.19 -6.88
C VAL A 149 17.50 -5.95 -6.65
N GLY A 150 17.91 -4.69 -6.66
CA GLY A 150 19.32 -4.38 -6.43
C GLY A 150 19.66 -2.90 -6.50
N VAL A 151 20.93 -2.62 -6.24
CA VAL A 151 21.54 -1.29 -6.39
C VAL A 151 22.56 -1.36 -7.51
N LEU A 152 22.48 -0.46 -8.47
CA LEU A 152 23.39 -0.44 -9.61
C LEU A 152 24.78 0.02 -9.16
N PRO A 153 25.85 -0.77 -9.37
CA PRO A 153 27.19 -0.42 -8.98
C PRO A 153 27.67 0.88 -9.65
N GLY A 154 28.37 1.74 -8.90
CA GLY A 154 28.89 2.99 -9.41
C GLY A 154 27.86 4.09 -9.67
N SER A 155 26.57 3.83 -9.52
CA SER A 155 25.47 4.76 -9.83
C SER A 155 25.17 5.78 -8.74
N SER A 156 25.92 5.78 -7.65
CA SER A 156 25.72 6.73 -6.54
C SER A 156 24.26 6.78 -6.03
N GLY A 157 23.67 5.61 -5.78
CA GLY A 157 22.35 5.50 -5.13
C GLY A 157 21.18 5.16 -6.05
N LEU A 158 21.43 4.69 -7.27
CA LEU A 158 20.38 4.19 -8.16
C LEU A 158 20.04 2.73 -7.83
N SER A 159 18.80 2.46 -7.45
CA SER A 159 18.27 1.13 -7.17
C SER A 159 17.15 0.77 -8.12
N TYR A 160 16.94 -0.51 -8.32
CA TYR A 160 15.87 -1.03 -9.18
C TYR A 160 15.13 -2.19 -8.52
N ARG A 161 13.88 -2.35 -8.93
CA ARG A 161 13.01 -3.51 -8.65
C ARG A 161 12.25 -3.81 -9.93
N VAL A 162 12.21 -5.07 -10.33
CA VAL A 162 11.44 -5.51 -11.50
C VAL A 162 10.87 -6.88 -11.22
N TYR A 163 9.58 -7.07 -11.50
CA TYR A 163 8.86 -8.31 -11.23
C TYR A 163 7.99 -8.71 -12.42
N LEU A 164 7.96 -10.00 -12.71
CA LEU A 164 6.92 -10.65 -13.50
C LEU A 164 5.92 -11.25 -12.51
N VAL A 165 4.67 -10.77 -12.53
CA VAL A 165 3.63 -11.14 -11.58
C VAL A 165 2.37 -11.60 -12.33
N ASN A 166 1.41 -12.21 -11.61
CA ASN A 166 0.07 -12.41 -12.15
C ASN A 166 -0.58 -11.08 -12.53
N GLY A 167 -1.48 -11.09 -13.50
CA GLY A 167 -2.18 -9.90 -13.99
C GLY A 167 -3.39 -9.53 -13.12
N LEU A 168 -4.08 -8.48 -13.53
CA LEU A 168 -5.34 -8.05 -12.93
C LEU A 168 -6.53 -8.82 -13.53
N LYS A 169 -7.70 -8.76 -12.87
CA LYS A 169 -8.99 -9.27 -13.38
C LYS A 169 -9.92 -8.09 -13.68
N ALA A 170 -10.23 -7.88 -14.97
CA ALA A 170 -11.11 -6.78 -15.39
C ALA A 170 -12.54 -6.86 -14.82
N SER A 171 -13.02 -8.04 -14.43
CA SER A 171 -14.33 -8.22 -13.80
C SER A 171 -14.47 -7.47 -12.45
N GLY A 172 -13.37 -7.09 -11.82
CA GLY A 172 -13.35 -6.29 -10.61
C GLY A 172 -13.17 -4.78 -10.85
N PHE A 173 -13.08 -4.33 -12.10
CA PHE A 173 -12.91 -2.91 -12.40
C PHE A 173 -14.23 -2.15 -12.31
N ASP A 174 -14.19 -0.96 -11.73
CA ASP A 174 -15.37 -0.09 -11.60
C ASP A 174 -15.01 1.40 -11.73
N ALA A 175 -16.03 2.25 -11.81
CA ALA A 175 -15.87 3.69 -11.97
C ALA A 175 -15.24 4.36 -10.74
N VAL A 176 -15.53 3.89 -9.53
CA VAL A 176 -15.19 4.53 -8.26
C VAL A 176 -13.75 4.19 -7.85
N ALA A 177 -13.44 2.88 -7.83
CA ALA A 177 -12.17 2.34 -7.38
C ALA A 177 -11.19 1.99 -8.53
N GLY A 178 -11.58 2.23 -9.78
CA GLY A 178 -10.75 2.00 -10.95
C GLY A 178 -10.35 0.54 -11.10
N ILE A 179 -9.04 0.26 -11.04
CA ILE A 179 -8.49 -1.10 -11.18
C ILE A 179 -8.39 -1.87 -9.84
N ARG A 180 -8.72 -1.23 -8.70
CA ARG A 180 -8.48 -1.78 -7.36
C ARG A 180 -9.12 -3.16 -7.14
N GLY A 181 -10.38 -3.32 -7.51
CA GLY A 181 -11.11 -4.59 -7.36
C GLY A 181 -10.61 -5.71 -8.26
N GLY A 182 -9.72 -5.39 -9.23
CA GLY A 182 -9.11 -6.38 -10.12
C GLY A 182 -7.84 -7.05 -9.58
N ARG A 183 -7.34 -6.64 -8.40
CA ARG A 183 -6.19 -7.27 -7.75
C ARG A 183 -6.54 -8.71 -7.38
N GLN A 184 -5.59 -9.63 -7.52
CA GLN A 184 -5.82 -11.04 -7.19
C GLN A 184 -5.28 -11.42 -5.79
N GLU A 185 -4.42 -10.59 -5.20
CA GLU A 185 -3.99 -10.62 -3.80
C GLU A 185 -3.41 -11.98 -3.35
N GLY A 186 -2.93 -12.78 -4.30
CA GLY A 186 -2.32 -14.08 -4.03
C GLY A 186 -3.31 -15.22 -3.78
N LYS A 187 -4.63 -14.99 -3.88
CA LYS A 187 -5.63 -16.04 -3.68
C LYS A 187 -5.97 -16.70 -5.03
N GLU A 188 -5.43 -17.90 -5.25
CA GLU A 188 -5.65 -18.67 -6.51
C GLU A 188 -5.42 -17.79 -7.75
N ALA A 189 -4.36 -16.97 -7.69
CA ALA A 189 -4.06 -15.95 -8.70
C ALA A 189 -3.74 -16.59 -10.06
N SER A 190 -4.46 -16.17 -11.08
CA SER A 190 -4.28 -16.66 -12.45
C SER A 190 -3.12 -15.97 -13.14
N PHE A 191 -2.24 -16.73 -13.74
CA PHE A 191 -1.17 -16.28 -14.66
C PHE A 191 -1.58 -16.27 -16.14
N ALA A 192 -2.86 -16.33 -16.44
CA ALA A 192 -3.35 -16.25 -17.81
C ALA A 192 -2.93 -14.94 -18.52
N ASN A 193 -2.85 -13.86 -17.74
CA ASN A 193 -2.40 -12.54 -18.19
C ASN A 193 -1.24 -12.06 -17.31
N PRO A 194 0.00 -12.57 -17.48
CA PRO A 194 1.14 -12.11 -16.70
C PRO A 194 1.40 -10.62 -16.93
N SER A 195 1.87 -9.96 -15.90
CA SER A 195 2.17 -8.52 -15.92
C SER A 195 3.61 -8.27 -15.52
N LEU A 196 4.22 -7.30 -16.18
CA LEU A 196 5.54 -6.77 -15.82
C LEU A 196 5.36 -5.48 -15.03
N THR A 197 6.00 -5.39 -13.85
CA THR A 197 6.03 -4.17 -13.04
C THR A 197 7.44 -3.87 -12.58
N GLY A 198 7.73 -2.60 -12.37
CA GLY A 198 9.05 -2.23 -11.89
C GLY A 198 9.18 -0.77 -11.49
N ARG A 199 10.29 -0.48 -10.84
CA ARG A 199 10.68 0.84 -10.33
C ARG A 199 12.17 1.06 -10.50
N LEU A 200 12.52 2.25 -10.87
CA LEU A 200 13.85 2.81 -10.77
C LEU A 200 13.82 3.96 -9.77
N GLU A 201 14.69 3.94 -8.76
CA GLU A 201 14.75 4.99 -7.74
C GLU A 201 16.18 5.48 -7.59
N TRP A 202 16.37 6.79 -7.67
CA TRP A 202 17.61 7.46 -7.34
C TRP A 202 17.49 8.14 -5.97
N ALA A 203 18.40 7.77 -5.05
CA ALA A 203 18.41 8.24 -3.68
C ALA A 203 19.72 8.93 -3.32
N ARG A 204 19.63 10.09 -2.70
CA ARG A 204 20.71 10.86 -2.06
C ARG A 204 20.25 11.26 -0.66
N PRO A 205 21.16 11.67 0.24
CA PRO A 205 20.76 12.26 1.52
C PRO A 205 19.74 13.40 1.31
N GLY A 206 18.57 13.27 1.91
CA GLY A 206 17.46 14.21 1.80
C GLY A 206 16.69 14.21 0.48
N LEU A 207 17.06 13.45 -0.56
CA LEU A 207 16.36 13.44 -1.84
C LEU A 207 16.17 12.02 -2.37
N ARG A 208 14.93 11.69 -2.75
CA ARG A 208 14.59 10.47 -3.50
C ARG A 208 13.68 10.83 -4.67
N ILE A 209 13.99 10.31 -5.84
CA ILE A 209 13.17 10.46 -7.05
C ILE A 209 12.96 9.08 -7.62
N GLY A 210 11.72 8.73 -7.91
CA GLY A 210 11.33 7.42 -8.42
C GLY A 210 10.44 7.49 -9.64
N GLY A 211 10.60 6.51 -10.52
CA GLY A 211 9.67 6.21 -11.61
C GLY A 211 9.28 4.74 -11.56
N SER A 212 8.01 4.44 -11.74
CA SER A 212 7.48 3.08 -11.69
C SER A 212 6.46 2.82 -12.79
N PHE A 213 6.28 1.54 -13.11
CA PHE A 213 5.35 1.12 -14.15
C PHE A 213 4.69 -0.22 -13.83
N TRP A 214 3.55 -0.45 -14.48
CA TRP A 214 2.86 -1.74 -14.60
C TRP A 214 2.37 -1.90 -16.02
N TYR A 215 2.52 -3.09 -16.60
CA TYR A 215 1.97 -3.44 -17.90
C TYR A 215 1.58 -4.90 -17.94
N GLY A 216 0.32 -5.20 -18.28
CA GLY A 216 -0.18 -6.56 -18.47
C GLY A 216 -1.64 -6.59 -18.89
N GLY A 217 -2.10 -7.76 -19.34
CA GLY A 217 -3.51 -7.98 -19.67
C GLY A 217 -4.39 -8.11 -18.44
N SER A 218 -5.71 -8.00 -18.60
CA SER A 218 -6.67 -8.14 -17.52
C SER A 218 -7.90 -8.99 -17.86
N ALA A 219 -7.97 -9.56 -19.06
CA ALA A 219 -9.08 -10.41 -19.49
C ALA A 219 -9.19 -11.73 -18.74
N ASN A 220 -8.08 -12.25 -18.21
CA ASN A 220 -7.99 -13.47 -17.40
C ASN A 220 -8.61 -14.71 -18.09
N GLN A 221 -8.46 -14.80 -19.45
CA GLN A 221 -9.08 -15.80 -20.31
C GLN A 221 -10.62 -15.84 -20.26
N ASP A 222 -11.26 -14.76 -19.83
CA ASP A 222 -12.72 -14.67 -19.85
C ASP A 222 -13.21 -14.63 -21.32
N PRO A 223 -14.09 -15.56 -21.73
CA PRO A 223 -14.62 -15.58 -23.10
C PRO A 223 -15.33 -14.28 -23.52
N ALA A 224 -15.87 -13.53 -22.55
CA ALA A 224 -16.53 -12.24 -22.80
C ALA A 224 -15.54 -11.14 -23.27
N LEU A 225 -14.25 -11.28 -22.94
CA LEU A 225 -13.20 -10.31 -23.26
C LEU A 225 -12.18 -10.85 -24.27
N GLY A 226 -12.07 -12.18 -24.38
CA GLY A 226 -11.08 -12.86 -25.20
C GLY A 226 -9.93 -13.48 -24.40
N THR A 227 -9.12 -14.33 -25.08
CA THR A 227 -8.17 -15.25 -24.41
C THR A 227 -6.70 -14.89 -24.60
N GLY A 228 -6.37 -13.76 -25.22
CA GLY A 228 -4.98 -13.33 -25.42
C GLY A 228 -4.32 -12.85 -24.12
N SER A 229 -3.04 -13.14 -23.93
CA SER A 229 -2.30 -12.76 -22.71
C SER A 229 -2.24 -11.26 -22.43
N PHE A 230 -2.41 -10.41 -23.44
CA PHE A 230 -2.42 -8.96 -23.33
C PHE A 230 -3.78 -8.35 -23.66
N THR A 231 -4.84 -9.16 -23.73
CA THR A 231 -6.20 -8.66 -23.94
C THR A 231 -6.61 -7.76 -22.80
N ASN A 232 -7.26 -6.63 -23.11
CA ASN A 232 -7.65 -5.58 -22.16
C ASN A 232 -6.45 -5.11 -21.32
N ALA A 233 -5.38 -4.72 -22.00
CA ALA A 233 -4.13 -4.34 -21.35
C ALA A 233 -4.32 -3.14 -20.44
N VAL A 234 -3.72 -3.21 -19.25
CA VAL A 234 -3.57 -2.11 -18.30
C VAL A 234 -2.13 -1.64 -18.33
N ALA A 235 -1.93 -0.36 -18.63
CA ALA A 235 -0.65 0.31 -18.57
C ALA A 235 -0.70 1.41 -17.49
N LEU A 236 0.13 1.29 -16.46
CA LEU A 236 0.30 2.32 -15.44
C LEU A 236 1.72 2.86 -15.49
N VAL A 237 1.86 4.16 -15.40
CA VAL A 237 3.12 4.85 -15.16
C VAL A 237 2.95 5.82 -13.99
N ALA A 238 3.94 5.85 -13.10
CA ALA A 238 3.95 6.78 -11.98
C ALA A 238 5.34 7.39 -11.80
N ALA A 239 5.37 8.62 -11.32
CA ALA A 239 6.57 9.33 -10.92
C ALA A 239 6.37 9.93 -9.54
N ASP A 240 7.42 9.92 -8.71
CA ASP A 240 7.35 10.45 -7.37
C ASP A 240 8.68 11.08 -6.94
N ALA A 241 8.59 11.98 -5.96
CA ALA A 241 9.74 12.58 -5.31
C ALA A 241 9.49 12.79 -3.82
N ARG A 242 10.57 12.69 -3.02
CA ARG A 242 10.64 13.08 -1.61
C ARG A 242 11.87 13.93 -1.40
N TYR A 243 11.71 15.08 -0.76
CA TYR A 243 12.79 15.99 -0.48
C TYR A 243 12.72 16.52 0.95
N ASP A 244 13.74 16.21 1.73
CA ASP A 244 13.89 16.65 3.12
C ASP A 244 15.00 17.71 3.17
N LEU A 245 14.63 18.96 3.50
CA LEU A 245 15.52 20.12 3.58
C LEU A 245 15.49 20.68 5.01
N GLY A 246 16.36 20.19 5.88
CA GLY A 246 16.34 20.55 7.29
C GLY A 246 14.98 20.21 7.93
N PRO A 247 14.22 21.21 8.43
CA PRO A 247 12.92 20.98 9.02
C PRO A 247 11.78 20.81 8.00
N LEU A 248 12.02 21.10 6.73
CA LEU A 248 11.04 21.03 5.66
C LEU A 248 11.05 19.66 5.00
N MET A 249 9.87 19.13 4.73
CA MET A 249 9.66 17.88 4.01
C MET A 249 8.68 18.12 2.87
N PHE A 250 9.01 17.63 1.68
CA PHE A 250 8.15 17.69 0.50
C PHE A 250 7.96 16.28 -0.08
N ARG A 251 6.76 15.98 -0.54
CA ARG A 251 6.41 14.75 -1.24
C ARG A 251 5.50 15.05 -2.39
N GLY A 252 5.62 14.28 -3.46
CA GLY A 252 4.70 14.34 -4.58
C GLY A 252 4.67 13.01 -5.31
N VAL A 253 3.48 12.66 -5.79
CA VAL A 253 3.23 11.48 -6.62
C VAL A 253 2.30 11.87 -7.76
N LEU A 254 2.61 11.40 -8.96
CA LEU A 254 1.75 11.49 -10.13
C LEU A 254 1.60 10.10 -10.73
N ALA A 255 0.40 9.73 -11.19
CA ALA A 255 0.19 8.51 -11.94
C ALA A 255 -0.84 8.68 -13.04
N ASN A 256 -0.67 7.86 -14.09
CA ASN A 256 -1.60 7.72 -15.19
C ASN A 256 -1.77 6.23 -15.49
N ILE A 257 -3.03 5.78 -15.56
CA ILE A 257 -3.41 4.42 -15.93
C ILE A 257 -4.21 4.51 -17.22
N SER A 258 -3.87 3.66 -18.18
CA SER A 258 -4.63 3.47 -19.41
C SER A 258 -5.16 2.05 -19.44
N ILE A 259 -6.44 1.88 -19.73
CA ILE A 259 -7.13 0.60 -19.82
C ILE A 259 -7.60 0.43 -21.27
N ALA A 260 -7.00 -0.52 -21.96
CA ALA A 260 -7.39 -0.84 -23.33
C ALA A 260 -8.77 -1.51 -23.31
N ASP A 261 -9.56 -1.23 -24.36
CA ASP A 261 -10.87 -1.85 -24.59
C ASP A 261 -11.82 -1.75 -23.36
N ALA A 262 -11.76 -0.61 -22.65
CA ALA A 262 -12.59 -0.37 -21.47
C ALA A 262 -14.11 -0.45 -21.80
N ASP A 263 -14.50 -0.18 -23.04
CA ASP A 263 -15.85 -0.38 -23.55
C ASP A 263 -16.27 -1.87 -23.55
N ALA A 264 -15.39 -2.77 -23.97
CA ALA A 264 -15.65 -4.22 -23.90
C ALA A 264 -15.77 -4.69 -22.43
N ILE A 265 -14.91 -4.20 -21.52
CA ILE A 265 -14.99 -4.47 -20.09
C ILE A 265 -16.34 -4.00 -19.52
N ASN A 266 -16.76 -2.78 -19.84
CA ASN A 266 -18.01 -2.21 -19.37
C ASN A 266 -19.24 -2.93 -19.95
N ALA A 267 -19.17 -3.39 -21.19
CA ALA A 267 -20.21 -4.20 -21.80
C ALA A 267 -20.34 -5.57 -21.14
N ALA A 268 -19.21 -6.20 -20.75
CA ALA A 268 -19.20 -7.51 -20.10
C ALA A 268 -19.67 -7.47 -18.64
N TYR A 269 -19.29 -6.43 -17.88
CA TYR A 269 -19.44 -6.41 -16.41
C TYR A 269 -20.24 -5.24 -15.85
N GLY A 270 -20.51 -4.19 -16.65
CA GLY A 270 -21.32 -3.03 -16.21
C GLY A 270 -20.64 -2.06 -15.23
N GLY A 271 -19.32 -2.21 -14.98
CA GLY A 271 -18.58 -1.44 -13.97
C GLY A 271 -18.36 0.04 -14.28
N GLN A 272 -18.64 0.49 -15.51
CA GLN A 272 -18.46 1.89 -15.98
C GLN A 272 -17.04 2.42 -15.77
N VAL A 273 -16.03 1.54 -15.82
CA VAL A 273 -14.63 1.92 -15.61
C VAL A 273 -14.16 2.91 -16.69
N GLY A 274 -13.37 3.90 -16.29
CA GLY A 274 -12.73 4.81 -17.23
C GLY A 274 -11.66 4.13 -18.08
N SER A 275 -11.51 4.54 -19.33
CA SER A 275 -10.38 4.10 -20.18
C SER A 275 -9.05 4.75 -19.76
N ARG A 276 -9.12 5.82 -18.96
CA ARG A 276 -7.98 6.50 -18.36
C ARG A 276 -8.30 6.94 -16.93
N ILE A 277 -7.37 6.66 -16.02
CA ILE A 277 -7.37 7.13 -14.64
C ILE A 277 -6.12 7.97 -14.45
N ALA A 278 -6.22 9.15 -13.87
CA ALA A 278 -5.06 10.03 -13.73
C ALA A 278 -5.19 10.96 -12.52
N GLY A 279 -4.05 11.36 -11.99
CA GLY A 279 -3.97 12.36 -10.95
C GLY A 279 -2.66 12.32 -10.19
N GLY A 280 -2.69 12.92 -9.00
CA GLY A 280 -1.54 12.98 -8.13
C GLY A 280 -1.81 13.76 -6.85
N TYR A 281 -0.79 13.89 -6.04
CA TYR A 281 -0.77 14.78 -4.89
C TYR A 281 0.58 15.42 -4.67
N VAL A 282 0.56 16.50 -3.92
CA VAL A 282 1.73 17.14 -3.33
C VAL A 282 1.49 17.36 -1.85
N GLU A 283 2.52 17.18 -1.03
CA GLU A 283 2.48 17.39 0.41
C GLU A 283 3.72 18.18 0.83
N GLY A 284 3.51 19.20 1.66
CA GLY A 284 4.57 19.93 2.36
C GLY A 284 4.38 19.82 3.86
N ALA A 285 5.45 19.60 4.60
CA ALA A 285 5.44 19.58 6.06
C ALA A 285 6.63 20.33 6.65
N TYR A 286 6.43 20.85 7.86
CA TYR A 286 7.45 21.57 8.61
C TYR A 286 7.52 21.04 10.05
N ASN A 287 8.72 20.63 10.49
CA ASN A 287 8.93 20.25 11.89
C ASN A 287 9.00 21.49 12.79
N VAL A 288 7.91 21.82 13.45
CA VAL A 288 7.76 23.01 14.33
C VAL A 288 8.77 22.98 15.49
N LEU A 289 9.06 21.79 16.03
CA LEU A 289 9.98 21.64 17.15
C LEU A 289 11.42 22.01 16.78
N SER A 290 11.79 21.95 15.51
CA SER A 290 13.11 22.41 15.06
C SER A 290 13.37 23.90 15.34
N THR A 291 12.31 24.70 15.47
CA THR A 291 12.39 26.14 15.77
C THR A 291 12.16 26.43 17.25
N VAL A 292 11.13 25.82 17.87
CA VAL A 292 10.72 26.17 19.25
C VAL A 292 11.46 25.35 20.30
N ALA A 293 12.01 24.21 19.95
CA ALA A 293 12.77 23.31 20.83
C ALA A 293 13.87 22.58 20.03
N PRO A 294 14.88 23.29 19.48
CA PRO A 294 15.84 22.73 18.51
C PRO A 294 16.73 21.60 19.07
N ALA A 295 16.85 21.48 20.39
CA ALA A 295 17.56 20.37 21.04
C ALA A 295 16.68 19.12 21.24
N SER A 296 15.38 19.17 20.91
CA SER A 296 14.49 18.04 21.07
C SER A 296 14.73 16.98 19.97
N ALA A 297 14.79 15.71 20.40
CA ALA A 297 14.76 14.58 19.47
C ALA A 297 13.33 14.28 18.95
N GLN A 298 12.31 14.93 19.53
CA GLN A 298 10.91 14.78 19.11
C GLN A 298 10.63 15.58 17.84
N GLN A 299 9.58 15.21 17.12
CA GLN A 299 9.15 15.92 15.92
C GLN A 299 7.68 16.29 16.04
N LEU A 300 7.33 17.50 15.67
CA LEU A 300 5.95 17.95 15.47
C LEU A 300 5.85 18.52 14.06
N ASN A 301 5.33 17.74 13.14
CA ASN A 301 5.20 18.13 11.75
C ASN A 301 3.80 18.74 11.54
N ALA A 302 3.75 20.03 11.22
CA ALA A 302 2.56 20.64 10.63
C ALA A 302 2.61 20.42 9.12
N PHE A 303 1.54 19.93 8.52
CA PHE A 303 1.53 19.57 7.09
C PHE A 303 0.29 20.04 6.36
N VAL A 304 0.44 20.21 5.05
CA VAL A 304 -0.65 20.40 4.10
C VAL A 304 -0.43 19.46 2.90
N ARG A 305 -1.51 18.80 2.47
CA ARG A 305 -1.54 17.95 1.27
C ARG A 305 -2.69 18.37 0.38
N TYR A 306 -2.41 18.44 -0.91
CA TYR A 306 -3.41 18.64 -1.95
C TYR A 306 -3.39 17.48 -2.93
N GLU A 307 -4.53 16.82 -3.09
CA GLU A 307 -4.75 15.70 -3.99
C GLU A 307 -5.74 16.10 -5.09
N ASN A 308 -5.43 15.75 -6.34
CA ASN A 308 -6.34 15.94 -7.47
C ASN A 308 -6.26 14.71 -8.37
N TYR A 309 -7.35 13.97 -8.49
CA TYR A 309 -7.41 12.77 -9.31
C TYR A 309 -8.82 12.51 -9.85
N ASN A 310 -8.87 11.72 -10.93
CA ASN A 310 -10.11 11.31 -11.56
C ASN A 310 -10.00 9.86 -12.04
N THR A 311 -10.89 8.99 -11.55
CA THR A 311 -10.95 7.58 -11.97
C THR A 311 -11.65 7.40 -13.32
N GLN A 312 -12.30 8.45 -13.85
CA GLN A 312 -12.82 8.56 -15.21
C GLN A 312 -12.21 9.77 -15.96
N ALA A 313 -10.87 9.93 -15.88
CA ALA A 313 -10.16 10.99 -16.59
C ALA A 313 -10.25 10.87 -18.12
N GLY A 314 -10.60 9.71 -18.62
CA GLY A 314 -11.02 9.42 -20.00
C GLY A 314 -12.02 8.28 -19.98
N VAL A 315 -12.98 8.31 -20.90
CA VAL A 315 -14.00 7.27 -21.08
C VAL A 315 -14.11 6.87 -22.53
N ARG A 316 -14.64 5.66 -22.79
CA ARG A 316 -15.01 5.20 -24.13
C ARG A 316 -16.48 5.50 -24.41
N ALA A 317 -16.89 5.32 -25.67
CA ALA A 317 -18.28 5.47 -26.08
C ALA A 317 -19.20 4.58 -25.25
N GLY A 318 -20.40 5.08 -24.92
CA GLY A 318 -21.38 4.36 -24.10
C GLY A 318 -21.26 4.54 -22.59
N VAL A 319 -20.18 5.18 -22.09
CA VAL A 319 -20.02 5.50 -20.67
C VAL A 319 -20.45 6.94 -20.41
N THR A 320 -21.34 7.13 -19.45
CA THR A 320 -21.70 8.46 -18.94
C THR A 320 -20.63 8.88 -17.93
N VAL A 321 -20.02 10.05 -18.15
CA VAL A 321 -19.02 10.61 -17.22
C VAL A 321 -19.68 10.97 -15.90
N ASP A 322 -19.16 10.46 -14.80
CA ASP A 322 -19.54 10.87 -13.45
C ASP A 322 -18.54 11.93 -12.95
N GLU A 323 -18.94 13.18 -12.97
CA GLU A 323 -18.11 14.31 -12.54
C GLU A 323 -17.78 14.27 -11.02
N SER A 324 -18.50 13.46 -10.23
CA SER A 324 -18.18 13.26 -8.81
C SER A 324 -16.87 12.47 -8.60
N LEU A 325 -16.40 11.76 -9.63
CA LEU A 325 -15.15 11.01 -9.63
C LEU A 325 -13.92 11.88 -9.91
N ALA A 326 -14.12 13.12 -10.36
CA ALA A 326 -13.07 14.14 -10.46
C ALA A 326 -12.87 14.81 -9.09
N ARG A 327 -12.04 14.22 -8.26
CA ARG A 327 -11.89 14.53 -6.82
C ARG A 327 -10.75 15.50 -6.56
N ARG A 328 -10.96 16.40 -5.59
CA ARG A 328 -9.97 17.32 -5.03
C ARG A 328 -10.06 17.25 -3.52
N ILE A 329 -8.94 16.90 -2.88
CA ILE A 329 -8.88 16.74 -1.42
C ILE A 329 -7.76 17.63 -0.88
N THR A 330 -8.11 18.49 0.06
CA THR A 330 -7.12 19.26 0.81
C THR A 330 -7.09 18.73 2.23
N THR A 331 -5.92 18.30 2.69
CA THR A 331 -5.71 17.82 4.06
C THR A 331 -4.73 18.76 4.76
N VAL A 332 -5.09 19.20 5.96
CA VAL A 332 -4.19 19.92 6.87
C VAL A 332 -4.11 19.18 8.18
N GLY A 333 -2.96 19.16 8.84
CA GLY A 333 -2.87 18.41 10.08
C GLY A 333 -1.53 18.53 10.80
N LEU A 334 -1.46 17.79 11.88
CA LEU A 334 -0.31 17.66 12.76
C LEU A 334 0.06 16.18 12.93
N SER A 335 1.36 15.91 12.92
CA SER A 335 1.93 14.59 13.17
C SER A 335 3.02 14.74 14.23
N TYR A 336 2.78 14.23 15.45
CA TYR A 336 3.70 14.33 16.58
C TYR A 336 4.37 12.98 16.84
N LYS A 337 5.70 12.97 16.81
CA LYS A 337 6.53 11.79 17.11
C LYS A 337 7.32 12.06 18.40
N PRO A 338 6.88 11.52 19.56
CA PRO A 338 7.67 11.57 20.80
C PRO A 338 8.97 10.76 20.68
N VAL A 339 8.91 9.69 19.93
CA VAL A 339 10.05 8.85 19.49
C VAL A 339 9.84 8.46 18.02
N TYR A 340 10.88 8.01 17.33
CA TYR A 340 10.82 7.82 15.87
C TYR A 340 9.77 6.78 15.42
N ASN A 341 9.44 5.84 16.28
CA ASN A 341 8.55 4.70 15.97
C ASN A 341 7.14 4.80 16.59
N VAL A 342 6.79 5.94 17.20
CA VAL A 342 5.43 6.21 17.68
C VAL A 342 4.97 7.56 17.12
N VAL A 343 3.75 7.61 16.60
CA VAL A 343 3.17 8.83 16.03
C VAL A 343 1.75 9.04 16.50
N PHE A 344 1.45 10.27 16.94
CA PHE A 344 0.09 10.78 17.17
C PHE A 344 -0.26 11.74 16.05
N LYS A 345 -1.45 11.61 15.48
CA LYS A 345 -1.86 12.36 14.30
C LYS A 345 -3.21 13.00 14.50
N ALA A 346 -3.38 14.18 13.94
CA ALA A 346 -4.67 14.85 13.82
C ALA A 346 -4.73 15.50 12.45
N ASP A 347 -5.81 15.30 11.70
CA ASP A 347 -6.01 15.96 10.41
C ASP A 347 -7.46 16.37 10.17
N TYR A 348 -7.59 17.31 9.25
CA TYR A 348 -8.86 17.76 8.73
C TYR A 348 -8.80 17.78 7.21
N GLN A 349 -9.77 17.12 6.58
CA GLN A 349 -9.85 16.96 5.14
C GLN A 349 -11.07 17.67 4.58
N LEU A 350 -10.85 18.44 3.53
CA LEU A 350 -11.89 19.02 2.68
C LEU A 350 -11.97 18.17 1.41
N GLN A 351 -13.01 17.33 1.31
CA GLN A 351 -13.25 16.45 0.16
C GLN A 351 -14.25 17.12 -0.78
N ARG A 352 -13.80 17.47 -1.96
CA ARG A 352 -14.57 18.15 -3.01
C ARG A 352 -14.47 17.38 -4.33
N ASN A 353 -15.42 17.57 -5.21
CA ASN A 353 -15.43 17.01 -6.55
C ASN A 353 -16.02 18.00 -7.57
N LYS A 354 -15.94 17.67 -8.85
CA LYS A 354 -16.38 18.56 -9.91
C LYS A 354 -17.90 18.68 -10.02
N ALA A 355 -18.66 17.66 -9.59
CA ALA A 355 -20.11 17.68 -9.57
C ALA A 355 -20.70 18.49 -8.40
N GLY A 356 -19.91 18.74 -7.34
CA GLY A 356 -20.41 19.34 -6.09
C GLY A 356 -21.36 18.44 -5.31
N LEU A 357 -21.34 17.12 -5.56
CA LEU A 357 -22.23 16.14 -4.94
C LEU A 357 -21.47 15.20 -3.99
N GLY A 358 -22.06 14.88 -2.83
CA GLY A 358 -21.44 13.96 -1.88
C GLY A 358 -20.14 14.51 -1.27
N GLU A 359 -19.94 15.83 -1.28
CA GLU A 359 -18.79 16.48 -0.66
C GLU A 359 -18.84 16.32 0.86
N SER A 360 -17.68 16.21 1.48
CA SER A 360 -17.61 16.03 2.92
C SER A 360 -16.38 16.67 3.53
N GLU A 361 -16.48 16.91 4.82
CA GLU A 361 -15.38 17.33 5.69
C GLU A 361 -15.13 16.20 6.67
N VAL A 362 -13.85 15.87 6.89
CA VAL A 362 -13.48 14.74 7.73
C VAL A 362 -12.44 15.19 8.74
N ALA A 363 -12.77 15.10 10.02
CA ALA A 363 -11.83 15.29 11.12
C ALA A 363 -11.36 13.92 11.62
N SER A 364 -10.06 13.71 11.72
CA SER A 364 -9.50 12.44 12.15
C SER A 364 -8.44 12.62 13.23
N LEU A 365 -8.40 11.66 14.16
CA LEU A 365 -7.33 11.48 15.13
C LEU A 365 -6.77 10.06 14.97
N GLY A 366 -5.48 9.89 15.19
CA GLY A 366 -4.84 8.59 15.07
C GLY A 366 -3.63 8.42 15.96
N VAL A 367 -3.37 7.19 16.32
CA VAL A 367 -2.10 6.76 16.90
C VAL A 367 -1.58 5.59 16.08
N GLY A 368 -0.29 5.66 15.75
CA GLY A 368 0.39 4.59 15.05
C GLY A 368 1.76 4.31 15.65
N TYR A 369 2.21 3.08 15.53
CA TYR A 369 3.51 2.65 16.06
C TYR A 369 4.10 1.54 15.20
N HIS A 370 5.43 1.39 15.27
CA HIS A 370 6.12 0.19 14.78
C HIS A 370 7.17 -0.29 15.81
N PHE A 371 7.48 -1.57 15.82
CA PHE A 371 8.41 -2.21 16.77
C PHE A 371 9.25 -3.31 16.12
#